data_de6a0f1fdc69f53d4d40054d83135ad3
#
_entry.id   de6a0f1fdc69f53d4d40054d83135ad3
#
_cell.length_a   1.000
_cell.length_b   1.000
_cell.length_c   1.000
_cell.angle_alpha   90.00
_cell.angle_beta   90.00
_cell.angle_gamma   90.00
#
_symmetry.space_group_name_H-M   'P 1'
#
loop_
_entity.id
_entity.type
_entity.pdbx_description
1 polymer ?
#
loop_
_entity_poly.entity_id
_entity_poly.type
_entity_poly.pdbx_seq_one_letter_code
_entity_poly.pdbx_strand_id
1 'polypeptide(L)'
;MAKKRKNGQGTVRLRSDGRWEGRHIVGYDENGKAKQKSVLAKTKAECVEKLKKLQEEYTEVAPFKVKPDMRFGDWMNYWYENHCKPSIRPTTQKGYEEWIYVHAIPGLGHIPLNKLTQADCQKFLNEMKANGRKTHRDTKGPEMAERSVRSCYHVIRMALDRAVKDGLIKKNPILGVKLPP
;
A
#
# COMPACT_ATOMS: atom_id res chain seq x y z
N MET A 1 -10.19 -27.04 -29.72
CA MET A 1 -10.59 -26.43 -28.43
C MET A 1 -9.78 -25.16 -28.20
N ALA A 2 -10.39 -24.00 -27.97
CA ALA A 2 -9.70 -22.75 -27.75
C ALA A 2 -9.00 -22.77 -26.37
N LYS A 3 -7.69 -22.54 -26.34
CA LYS A 3 -6.89 -22.52 -25.12
C LYS A 3 -7.39 -21.41 -24.18
N LYS A 4 -7.80 -21.77 -22.97
CA LYS A 4 -8.25 -20.84 -21.92
C LYS A 4 -7.10 -19.88 -21.58
N ARG A 5 -7.32 -18.56 -21.67
CA ARG A 5 -6.31 -17.56 -21.33
C ARG A 5 -6.00 -17.56 -19.83
N LYS A 6 -4.77 -17.24 -19.46
CA LYS A 6 -4.35 -17.13 -18.06
C LYS A 6 -5.06 -15.93 -17.39
N ASN A 7 -5.30 -16.02 -16.07
CA ASN A 7 -5.86 -14.92 -15.28
C ASN A 7 -4.97 -13.66 -15.45
N GLY A 8 -5.61 -12.49 -15.62
CA GLY A 8 -4.91 -11.21 -15.85
C GLY A 8 -4.75 -10.80 -17.33
N GLN A 9 -4.92 -11.72 -18.28
CA GLN A 9 -4.74 -11.40 -19.72
C GLN A 9 -5.94 -10.67 -20.39
N GLY A 10 -6.93 -10.23 -19.62
CA GLY A 10 -8.15 -9.61 -20.15
C GLY A 10 -9.01 -10.54 -20.99
N THR A 11 -10.19 -10.08 -21.37
CA THR A 11 -11.15 -10.82 -22.19
C THR A 11 -11.25 -10.19 -23.58
N VAL A 12 -11.34 -11.01 -24.63
CA VAL A 12 -11.61 -10.56 -26.01
C VAL A 12 -12.82 -11.30 -26.53
N ARG A 13 -13.83 -10.57 -26.98
CA ARG A 13 -15.09 -11.11 -27.51
C ARG A 13 -15.52 -10.37 -28.77
N LEU A 14 -16.28 -11.07 -29.62
CA LEU A 14 -16.97 -10.45 -30.73
C LEU A 14 -18.32 -9.91 -30.20
N ARG A 15 -18.63 -8.67 -30.53
CA ARG A 15 -19.91 -8.03 -30.21
C ARG A 15 -20.93 -8.30 -31.29
N SER A 16 -22.21 -8.10 -30.98
CA SER A 16 -23.32 -8.23 -31.93
C SER A 16 -23.25 -7.23 -33.09
N ASP A 17 -22.52 -6.12 -32.90
CA ASP A 17 -22.27 -5.09 -33.92
C ASP A 17 -21.10 -5.42 -34.87
N GLY A 18 -20.55 -6.66 -34.81
CA GLY A 18 -19.46 -7.14 -35.66
C GLY A 18 -18.07 -6.64 -35.25
N ARG A 19 -17.94 -5.82 -34.20
CA ARG A 19 -16.66 -5.34 -33.69
C ARG A 19 -16.12 -6.25 -32.60
N TRP A 20 -14.80 -6.32 -32.49
CA TRP A 20 -14.10 -7.01 -31.40
C TRP A 20 -13.91 -6.07 -30.22
N GLU A 21 -14.24 -6.54 -29.04
CA GLU A 21 -14.07 -5.84 -27.75
C GLU A 21 -13.07 -6.57 -26.88
N GLY A 22 -12.03 -5.86 -26.45
CA GLY A 22 -11.08 -6.29 -25.43
C GLY A 22 -11.36 -5.57 -24.12
N ARG A 23 -11.43 -6.29 -23.01
CA ARG A 23 -11.63 -5.73 -21.64
C ARG A 23 -10.47 -6.06 -20.74
N HIS A 24 -10.03 -5.09 -19.98
CA HIS A 24 -9.00 -5.26 -18.94
C HIS A 24 -9.45 -4.58 -17.65
N ILE A 25 -9.20 -5.24 -16.51
CA ILE A 25 -9.45 -4.67 -15.17
C ILE A 25 -8.26 -3.76 -14.85
N VAL A 26 -8.54 -2.47 -14.63
CA VAL A 26 -7.52 -1.44 -14.37
C VAL A 26 -7.46 -1.04 -12.90
N GLY A 27 -8.28 -1.66 -12.04
CA GLY A 27 -8.33 -1.41 -10.60
C GLY A 27 -9.69 -1.77 -10.01
N TYR A 28 -9.89 -1.40 -8.76
CA TYR A 28 -11.13 -1.59 -8.02
C TYR A 28 -11.57 -0.24 -7.43
N ASP A 29 -12.88 -0.03 -7.26
CA ASP A 29 -13.42 1.12 -6.56
C ASP A 29 -13.39 0.93 -5.03
N GLU A 30 -13.85 1.95 -4.29
CA GLU A 30 -13.90 1.94 -2.83
C GLU A 30 -14.78 0.82 -2.25
N ASN A 31 -15.68 0.26 -3.08
CA ASN A 31 -16.60 -0.83 -2.71
C ASN A 31 -16.10 -2.20 -3.20
N GLY A 32 -14.86 -2.30 -3.69
CA GLY A 32 -14.27 -3.54 -4.21
C GLY A 32 -14.78 -3.94 -5.61
N LYS A 33 -15.54 -3.08 -6.31
CA LYS A 33 -16.04 -3.36 -7.66
C LYS A 33 -14.96 -3.10 -8.69
N ALA A 34 -14.74 -4.05 -9.59
CA ALA A 34 -13.71 -3.95 -10.63
C ALA A 34 -13.98 -2.80 -11.60
N LYS A 35 -13.05 -1.85 -11.71
CA LYS A 35 -13.01 -0.84 -12.76
C LYS A 35 -12.41 -1.46 -14.01
N GLN A 36 -13.18 -1.47 -15.10
CA GLN A 36 -12.75 -2.05 -16.37
C GLN A 36 -12.58 -0.97 -17.43
N LYS A 37 -11.52 -1.09 -18.24
CA LYS A 37 -11.40 -0.38 -19.52
C LYS A 37 -11.57 -1.32 -20.67
N SER A 38 -12.18 -0.84 -21.77
CA SER A 38 -12.39 -1.63 -22.98
C SER A 38 -11.79 -0.91 -24.18
N VAL A 39 -11.30 -1.72 -25.12
CA VAL A 39 -10.86 -1.30 -26.45
C VAL A 39 -11.73 -1.95 -27.50
N LEU A 40 -11.97 -1.24 -28.61
CA LEU A 40 -12.74 -1.72 -29.74
C LEU A 40 -11.87 -1.76 -31.00
N ALA A 41 -12.08 -2.78 -31.84
CA ALA A 41 -11.38 -2.93 -33.09
C ALA A 41 -12.26 -3.65 -34.14
N LYS A 42 -11.95 -3.46 -35.43
CA LYS A 42 -12.64 -4.13 -36.54
C LYS A 42 -12.22 -5.60 -36.65
N THR A 43 -10.96 -5.91 -36.30
CA THR A 43 -10.43 -7.27 -36.37
C THR A 43 -10.00 -7.78 -34.99
N LYS A 44 -9.97 -9.11 -34.81
CA LYS A 44 -9.50 -9.73 -33.58
C LYS A 44 -8.03 -9.43 -33.28
N ALA A 45 -7.20 -9.44 -34.32
CA ALA A 45 -5.75 -9.16 -34.20
C ALA A 45 -5.50 -7.73 -33.69
N GLU A 46 -6.15 -6.75 -34.29
CA GLU A 46 -6.08 -5.34 -33.87
C GLU A 46 -6.60 -5.15 -32.44
N CYS A 47 -7.68 -5.85 -32.07
CA CYS A 47 -8.22 -5.79 -30.72
C CYS A 47 -7.24 -6.35 -29.69
N VAL A 48 -6.56 -7.45 -30.00
CA VAL A 48 -5.54 -8.04 -29.12
C VAL A 48 -4.33 -7.11 -28.98
N GLU A 49 -3.89 -6.47 -30.05
CA GLU A 49 -2.79 -5.50 -30.02
C GLU A 49 -3.13 -4.25 -29.19
N LYS A 50 -4.32 -3.67 -29.40
CA LYS A 50 -4.82 -2.55 -28.61
C LYS A 50 -4.98 -2.94 -27.12
N LEU A 51 -5.45 -4.16 -26.86
CA LEU A 51 -5.58 -4.66 -25.49
C LEU A 51 -4.20 -4.84 -24.84
N LYS A 52 -3.20 -5.29 -25.58
CA LYS A 52 -1.82 -5.42 -25.11
C LYS A 52 -1.22 -4.05 -24.77
N LYS A 53 -1.36 -3.05 -25.66
CA LYS A 53 -0.96 -1.66 -25.36
C LYS A 53 -1.67 -1.09 -24.14
N LEU A 54 -2.98 -1.33 -24.02
CA LEU A 54 -3.73 -0.96 -22.83
C LEU A 54 -3.19 -1.67 -21.57
N GLN A 55 -2.84 -2.95 -21.68
CA GLN A 55 -2.23 -3.71 -20.57
C GLN A 55 -0.85 -3.18 -20.23
N GLU A 56 0.01 -2.86 -21.20
CA GLU A 56 1.32 -2.25 -21.00
C GLU A 56 1.21 -0.88 -20.34
N GLU A 57 0.26 -0.03 -20.78
CA GLU A 57 -0.06 1.27 -20.16
C GLU A 57 -0.52 1.16 -18.70
N TYR A 58 -1.18 0.03 -18.35
CA TYR A 58 -1.67 -0.23 -16.98
C TYR A 58 -0.84 -1.28 -16.22
N THR A 59 0.10 -2.00 -16.89
CA THR A 59 1.08 -2.93 -16.30
C THR A 59 2.44 -2.27 -16.06
N GLU A 60 2.80 -1.27 -16.83
CA GLU A 60 3.62 -0.20 -16.28
C GLU A 60 2.79 0.33 -15.13
N VAL A 61 3.08 -0.22 -13.95
CA VAL A 61 2.54 0.16 -12.66
C VAL A 61 2.14 1.61 -12.81
N ALA A 62 0.83 1.88 -12.97
CA ALA A 62 0.37 3.25 -12.81
C ALA A 62 1.07 3.64 -11.52
N PRO A 63 2.05 4.54 -11.56
CA PRO A 63 2.82 4.84 -10.35
C PRO A 63 1.72 5.15 -9.38
N PHE A 64 1.64 4.37 -8.32
CA PHE A 64 0.60 4.48 -7.31
C PHE A 64 0.37 5.98 -7.22
N LYS A 65 -0.71 6.47 -7.89
CA LYS A 65 -0.91 7.92 -8.08
C LYS A 65 -1.17 8.41 -6.69
N VAL A 66 -0.07 8.72 -6.04
CA VAL A 66 -0.04 9.30 -4.73
C VAL A 66 -0.87 10.55 -4.85
N LYS A 67 -2.10 10.42 -4.43
CA LYS A 67 -2.97 11.58 -4.32
C LYS A 67 -2.30 12.51 -3.29
N PRO A 68 -2.32 13.82 -3.49
CA PRO A 68 -1.75 14.77 -2.52
C PRO A 68 -2.29 14.60 -1.10
N ASP A 69 -3.45 13.95 -0.95
CA ASP A 69 -4.19 13.69 0.29
C ASP A 69 -4.14 12.22 0.75
N MET A 70 -3.25 11.40 0.15
CA MET A 70 -3.08 10.01 0.58
C MET A 70 -2.87 9.93 2.09
N ARG A 71 -3.58 9.01 2.73
CA ARG A 71 -3.42 8.74 4.16
C ARG A 71 -2.12 7.98 4.44
N PHE A 72 -1.54 8.22 5.59
CA PHE A 72 -0.35 7.50 6.04
C PHE A 72 -0.58 5.98 6.07
N GLY A 73 -1.77 5.51 6.45
CA GLY A 73 -2.10 4.07 6.47
C GLY A 73 -2.05 3.43 5.09
N ASP A 74 -2.57 4.12 4.05
CA ASP A 74 -2.55 3.64 2.68
C ASP A 74 -1.11 3.57 2.16
N TRP A 75 -0.29 4.57 2.49
CA TRP A 75 1.13 4.57 2.19
C TRP A 75 1.88 3.42 2.87
N MET A 76 1.66 3.21 4.18
CA MET A 76 2.30 2.13 4.94
C MET A 76 2.01 0.76 4.35
N ASN A 77 0.74 0.51 3.97
CA ASN A 77 0.34 -0.73 3.33
C ASN A 77 1.01 -0.90 1.96
N TYR A 78 0.98 0.14 1.11
CA TYR A 78 1.62 0.11 -0.19
C TYR A 78 3.14 -0.13 -0.08
N TRP A 79 3.82 0.61 0.80
CA TRP A 79 5.25 0.47 1.03
C TRP A 79 5.60 -0.94 1.53
N TYR A 80 4.83 -1.47 2.47
CA TYR A 80 5.08 -2.80 3.00
C TYR A 80 4.96 -3.87 1.92
N GLU A 81 3.85 -3.93 1.21
CA GLU A 81 3.59 -4.99 0.22
C GLU A 81 4.54 -4.90 -1.00
N ASN A 82 4.89 -3.69 -1.46
CA ASN A 82 5.64 -3.53 -2.71
C ASN A 82 7.15 -3.31 -2.52
N HIS A 83 7.59 -2.78 -1.38
CA HIS A 83 9.00 -2.44 -1.17
C HIS A 83 9.66 -3.23 -0.03
N CYS A 84 8.94 -3.53 1.03
CA CYS A 84 9.53 -4.12 2.22
C CYS A 84 9.40 -5.65 2.23
N LYS A 85 8.19 -6.15 2.12
CA LYS A 85 7.87 -7.59 2.23
C LYS A 85 8.67 -8.49 1.27
N PRO A 86 8.87 -8.12 -0.03
CA PRO A 86 9.67 -8.92 -0.95
C PRO A 86 11.15 -9.04 -0.56
N SER A 87 11.65 -8.09 0.24
CA SER A 87 13.08 -8.00 0.62
C SER A 87 13.43 -8.59 1.98
N ILE A 88 12.43 -9.03 2.76
CA ILE A 88 12.64 -9.53 4.12
C ILE A 88 12.18 -10.99 4.27
N ARG A 89 12.81 -11.71 5.20
CA ARG A 89 12.48 -13.12 5.49
C ARG A 89 11.08 -13.27 6.10
N PRO A 90 10.35 -14.38 5.86
CA PRO A 90 9.01 -14.62 6.40
C PRO A 90 8.91 -14.48 7.92
N THR A 91 9.95 -14.88 8.65
CA THR A 91 10.01 -14.71 10.12
C THR A 91 10.03 -13.23 10.54
N THR A 92 10.69 -12.39 9.76
CA THR A 92 10.75 -10.93 9.99
C THR A 92 9.43 -10.26 9.60
N GLN A 93 8.73 -10.76 8.57
CA GLN A 93 7.46 -10.21 8.10
C GLN A 93 6.43 -10.13 9.24
N LYS A 94 6.29 -11.20 10.04
CA LYS A 94 5.36 -11.23 11.18
C LYS A 94 5.55 -10.06 12.16
N GLY A 95 6.80 -9.75 12.49
CA GLY A 95 7.11 -8.62 13.36
C GLY A 95 6.78 -7.27 12.73
N TYR A 96 7.08 -7.11 11.42
CA TYR A 96 6.75 -5.89 10.69
C TYR A 96 5.23 -5.71 10.55
N GLU A 97 4.50 -6.77 10.25
CA GLU A 97 3.03 -6.77 10.18
C GLU A 97 2.40 -6.34 11.50
N GLU A 98 2.94 -6.81 12.63
CA GLU A 98 2.49 -6.38 13.95
C GLU A 98 2.71 -4.87 14.15
N TRP A 99 3.92 -4.35 13.86
CA TRP A 99 4.21 -2.92 13.99
C TRP A 99 3.36 -2.05 13.08
N ILE A 100 3.06 -2.52 11.86
CA ILE A 100 2.28 -1.79 10.87
C ILE A 100 0.79 -1.85 11.18
N TYR A 101 0.21 -3.05 11.23
CA TYR A 101 -1.24 -3.22 11.26
C TYR A 101 -1.85 -3.11 12.67
N VAL A 102 -1.09 -3.46 13.71
CA VAL A 102 -1.58 -3.40 15.08
C VAL A 102 -1.28 -2.06 15.75
N HIS A 103 -0.22 -1.37 15.33
CA HIS A 103 0.22 -0.14 15.99
C HIS A 103 0.21 1.09 15.08
N ALA A 104 1.00 1.11 13.99
CA ALA A 104 1.21 2.32 13.19
C ALA A 104 -0.06 2.77 12.46
N ILE A 105 -0.76 1.87 11.77
CA ILE A 105 -1.98 2.21 11.03
C ILE A 105 -3.12 2.65 11.97
N PRO A 106 -3.44 1.96 13.08
CA PRO A 106 -4.44 2.45 13.99
C PRO A 106 -4.11 3.79 14.64
N GLY A 107 -2.82 4.06 14.90
CA GLY A 107 -2.39 5.29 15.57
C GLY A 107 -2.26 6.51 14.65
N LEU A 108 -1.68 6.33 13.47
CA LEU A 108 -1.34 7.42 12.54
C LEU A 108 -2.02 7.30 11.18
N GLY A 109 -2.61 6.15 10.85
CA GLY A 109 -3.08 5.84 9.50
C GLY A 109 -4.15 6.77 8.95
N HIS A 110 -4.93 7.41 9.79
CA HIS A 110 -5.99 8.35 9.42
C HIS A 110 -5.46 9.71 8.95
N ILE A 111 -4.20 10.05 9.26
CA ILE A 111 -3.60 11.35 8.97
C ILE A 111 -3.15 11.38 7.50
N PRO A 112 -3.46 12.42 6.72
CA PRO A 112 -2.89 12.61 5.40
C PRO A 112 -1.35 12.65 5.46
N LEU A 113 -0.69 11.91 4.58
CA LEU A 113 0.77 11.74 4.59
C LEU A 113 1.53 13.08 4.55
N ASN A 114 1.03 14.04 3.77
CA ASN A 114 1.59 15.38 3.62
C ASN A 114 1.30 16.31 4.81
N LYS A 115 0.39 15.92 5.71
CA LYS A 115 0.04 16.67 6.94
C LYS A 115 0.60 16.03 8.20
N LEU A 116 1.23 14.85 8.08
CA LEU A 116 1.82 14.17 9.22
C LEU A 116 2.98 15.00 9.79
N THR A 117 2.88 15.34 11.08
CA THR A 117 3.86 16.20 11.78
C THR A 117 4.75 15.40 12.73
N GLN A 118 5.85 16.02 13.14
CA GLN A 118 6.71 15.45 14.19
C GLN A 118 5.96 15.31 15.52
N ALA A 119 5.07 16.24 15.84
CA ALA A 119 4.25 16.19 17.05
C ALA A 119 3.32 14.99 17.07
N ASP A 120 2.70 14.65 15.92
CA ASP A 120 1.86 13.46 15.80
C ASP A 120 2.67 12.19 16.03
N CYS A 121 3.86 12.11 15.43
CA CYS A 121 4.77 10.97 15.61
C CYS A 121 5.25 10.84 17.07
N GLN A 122 5.56 11.96 17.74
CA GLN A 122 5.96 11.96 19.15
C GLN A 122 4.82 11.49 20.04
N LYS A 123 3.62 12.05 19.85
CA LYS A 123 2.43 11.66 20.60
C LYS A 123 2.14 10.17 20.44
N PHE A 124 2.21 9.67 19.21
CA PHE A 124 2.01 8.25 18.92
C PHE A 124 3.01 7.35 19.68
N LEU A 125 4.30 7.68 19.66
CA LEU A 125 5.32 6.86 20.33
C LEU A 125 5.20 6.91 21.86
N ASN A 126 4.82 8.07 22.43
CA ASN A 126 4.55 8.19 23.85
C ASN A 126 3.33 7.35 24.26
N GLU A 127 2.23 7.41 23.48
CA GLU A 127 1.03 6.60 23.70
C GLU A 127 1.32 5.11 23.55
N MET A 128 2.11 4.74 22.53
CA MET A 128 2.55 3.36 22.33
C MET A 128 3.37 2.85 23.52
N LYS A 129 4.27 3.68 24.09
CA LYS A 129 5.02 3.32 25.27
C LYS A 129 4.09 3.08 26.46
N ALA A 130 3.17 3.99 26.73
CA ALA A 130 2.28 3.94 27.88
C ALA A 130 1.23 2.82 27.79
N ASN A 131 0.62 2.62 26.60
CA ASN A 131 -0.57 1.79 26.43
C ASN A 131 -0.50 0.79 25.27
N GLY A 132 0.66 0.62 24.64
CA GLY A 132 0.81 -0.15 23.39
C GLY A 132 0.68 -1.65 23.54
N ARG A 133 0.83 -2.21 24.72
CA ARG A 133 0.78 -3.66 24.93
C ARG A 133 -0.61 -4.22 24.63
N LYS A 134 -0.70 -5.16 23.69
CA LYS A 134 -1.96 -5.83 23.30
C LYS A 134 -2.12 -7.21 23.95
N THR A 135 -1.03 -7.94 24.17
CA THR A 135 -1.03 -9.29 24.77
C THR A 135 -0.44 -9.26 26.17
N HIS A 136 -0.92 -10.14 27.05
CA HIS A 136 -0.47 -10.23 28.46
C HIS A 136 -0.62 -8.91 29.25
N ARG A 137 -1.61 -8.11 28.91
CA ARG A 137 -1.86 -6.81 29.56
C ARG A 137 -2.19 -6.95 31.03
N ASP A 138 -2.95 -8.00 31.38
CA ASP A 138 -3.39 -8.29 32.75
C ASP A 138 -2.24 -8.66 33.70
N THR A 139 -1.18 -9.30 33.14
CA THR A 139 -0.05 -9.79 33.94
C THR A 139 1.17 -8.87 33.89
N LYS A 140 1.35 -8.11 32.81
CA LYS A 140 2.56 -7.26 32.57
C LYS A 140 2.26 -5.77 32.46
N GLY A 141 1.00 -5.37 32.66
CA GLY A 141 0.56 -3.99 32.51
C GLY A 141 0.46 -3.53 31.04
N PRO A 142 -0.05 -2.30 30.83
CA PRO A 142 -0.31 -1.74 29.50
C PRO A 142 0.97 -1.27 28.75
N GLU A 143 2.05 -1.05 29.49
CA GLU A 143 3.28 -0.46 28.94
C GLU A 143 3.96 -1.38 27.92
N MET A 144 4.46 -0.77 26.84
CA MET A 144 5.26 -1.46 25.84
C MET A 144 6.76 -1.38 26.20
N ALA A 145 7.47 -2.47 25.99
CA ALA A 145 8.93 -2.47 26.16
C ALA A 145 9.59 -1.47 25.20
N GLU A 146 10.62 -0.76 25.68
CA GLU A 146 11.37 0.23 24.90
C GLU A 146 11.86 -0.34 23.54
N ARG A 147 12.40 -1.57 23.56
CA ARG A 147 12.83 -2.27 22.33
C ARG A 147 11.71 -2.37 21.29
N SER A 148 10.48 -2.63 21.72
CA SER A 148 9.32 -2.75 20.83
C SER A 148 8.93 -1.40 20.24
N VAL A 149 8.93 -0.34 21.05
CA VAL A 149 8.70 1.03 20.58
C VAL A 149 9.76 1.45 19.56
N ARG A 150 11.03 1.13 19.85
CA ARG A 150 12.16 1.39 18.95
C ARG A 150 12.02 0.63 17.63
N SER A 151 11.57 -0.63 17.66
CA SER A 151 11.33 -1.41 16.44
C SER A 151 10.22 -0.80 15.58
N CYS A 152 9.10 -0.41 16.18
CA CYS A 152 8.02 0.28 15.48
C CYS A 152 8.49 1.62 14.87
N TYR A 153 9.24 2.42 15.64
CA TYR A 153 9.87 3.64 15.14
C TYR A 153 10.71 3.38 13.87
N HIS A 154 11.55 2.34 13.88
CA HIS A 154 12.40 2.02 12.71
C HIS A 154 11.58 1.64 11.49
N VAL A 155 10.50 0.87 11.64
CA VAL A 155 9.62 0.50 10.54
C VAL A 155 8.95 1.73 9.93
N ILE A 156 8.39 2.61 10.77
CA ILE A 156 7.77 3.86 10.31
C ILE A 156 8.81 4.77 9.64
N ARG A 157 10.01 4.89 10.22
CA ARG A 157 11.10 5.68 9.65
C ARG A 157 11.45 5.23 8.24
N MET A 158 11.63 3.92 8.02
CA MET A 158 11.96 3.37 6.70
C MET A 158 10.86 3.67 5.66
N ALA A 159 9.59 3.53 6.04
CA ALA A 159 8.47 3.85 5.16
C ALA A 159 8.43 5.34 4.79
N LEU A 160 8.67 6.23 5.77
CA LEU A 160 8.69 7.67 5.55
C LEU A 160 9.95 8.14 4.81
N ASP A 161 11.12 7.52 5.03
CA ASP A 161 12.33 7.78 4.23
C ASP A 161 12.09 7.41 2.76
N ARG A 162 11.35 6.34 2.50
CA ARG A 162 10.94 5.99 1.14
C ARG A 162 9.98 7.02 0.57
N ALA A 163 9.00 7.50 1.35
CA ALA A 163 8.09 8.55 0.91
C ALA A 163 8.81 9.85 0.53
N VAL A 164 9.89 10.21 1.23
CA VAL A 164 10.75 11.34 0.86
C VAL A 164 11.47 11.08 -0.47
N LYS A 165 12.05 9.88 -0.65
CA LYS A 165 12.75 9.50 -1.91
C LYS A 165 11.80 9.51 -3.11
N ASP A 166 10.55 9.10 -2.91
CA ASP A 166 9.52 9.07 -3.96
C ASP A 166 8.86 10.46 -4.16
N GLY A 167 9.31 11.50 -3.43
CA GLY A 167 8.84 12.88 -3.58
C GLY A 167 7.46 13.17 -3.01
N LEU A 168 6.91 12.29 -2.16
CA LEU A 168 5.58 12.40 -1.58
C LEU A 168 5.52 13.40 -0.44
N ILE A 169 6.60 13.48 0.32
CA ILE A 169 6.80 14.43 1.42
C ILE A 169 8.19 15.05 1.30
N LYS A 170 8.32 16.29 1.75
CA LYS A 170 9.59 17.04 1.65
C LYS A 170 10.64 16.58 2.64
N LYS A 171 10.21 16.12 3.82
CA LYS A 171 11.08 15.65 4.90
C LYS A 171 10.37 14.57 5.70
N ASN A 172 11.16 13.70 6.32
CA ASN A 172 10.62 12.65 7.18
C ASN A 172 10.24 13.25 8.56
N PRO A 173 8.93 13.25 8.93
CA PRO A 173 8.48 13.87 10.17
C PRO A 173 8.89 13.10 11.43
N ILE A 174 9.25 11.83 11.33
CA ILE A 174 9.66 11.04 12.51
C ILE A 174 11.12 11.30 12.91
N LEU A 175 11.92 11.91 12.02
CA LEU A 175 13.27 12.31 12.36
C LEU A 175 13.26 13.46 13.40
N GLY A 176 14.04 13.33 14.46
CA GLY A 176 14.08 14.28 15.57
C GLY A 176 13.04 14.02 16.67
N VAL A 177 12.22 12.98 16.55
CA VAL A 177 11.39 12.49 17.66
C VAL A 177 12.27 11.85 18.71
N LYS A 178 12.04 12.17 19.98
CA LYS A 178 12.71 11.53 21.12
C LYS A 178 12.01 10.21 21.44
N LEU A 179 12.77 9.12 21.41
CA LEU A 179 12.25 7.84 21.86
C LEU A 179 12.02 7.90 23.37
N PRO A 180 10.85 7.48 23.85
CA PRO A 180 10.60 7.39 25.29
C PRO A 180 11.55 6.35 25.91
N PRO A 181 12.04 6.60 27.12
CA PRO A 181 12.96 5.72 27.83
C PRO A 181 12.34 4.38 28.20
#